data_56305b3999129ba39573e171362db09c
#
_entry.id   56305b3999129ba39573e171362db09c
#
_cell.length_a   1.000
_cell.length_b   1.000
_cell.length_c   1.000
_cell.angle_alpha   90.00
_cell.angle_beta   90.00
_cell.angle_gamma   90.00
#
_symmetry.space_group_name_H-M   'P 1'
#
loop_
_entity.id
_entity.type
_entity.pdbx_description
1 polymer ?
#
loop_
_entity_poly.entity_id
_entity_poly.type
_entity_poly.pdbx_seq_one_letter_code
_entity_poly.pdbx_strand_id
1 'polypeptide(L)'
;MINSTLGNQTDNSLVSNAFGFLRLPLNFRPYTSDADWVITGVPFDMATSGRAGSRHGPAAIRQISTNLAWEGNRWPWTFDMRERLNVVDCGDLVFAFGDAQDMSDKLQAHTEKVLASGKKCLSFGGITL
;
A
#
# COMPACT_ATOMS: atom_id res chain seq x y z
N MET A 1 -11.10 6.58 -5.78
CA MET A 1 -10.83 6.21 -7.19
C MET A 1 -9.76 7.13 -7.76
N ILE A 2 -8.84 6.60 -8.52
CA ILE A 2 -7.79 7.39 -9.16
C ILE A 2 -8.38 8.09 -10.39
N ASN A 3 -8.36 9.41 -10.40
CA ASN A 3 -8.73 10.18 -11.58
C ASN A 3 -7.60 10.16 -12.60
N SER A 4 -7.92 9.80 -13.82
CA SER A 4 -6.97 9.73 -14.92
C SER A 4 -7.56 10.31 -16.21
N THR A 5 -6.74 11.02 -16.95
CA THR A 5 -7.11 11.48 -18.32
C THR A 5 -7.09 10.33 -19.33
N LEU A 6 -6.57 9.17 -18.94
CA LEU A 6 -6.47 7.97 -19.80
C LEU A 6 -7.69 7.04 -19.67
N GLY A 7 -8.67 7.41 -18.85
CA GLY A 7 -9.87 6.62 -18.61
C GLY A 7 -10.00 6.15 -17.17
N ASN A 8 -11.10 5.45 -16.87
CA ASN A 8 -11.36 4.95 -15.53
C ASN A 8 -10.45 3.76 -15.19
N GLN A 9 -9.61 3.93 -14.19
CA GLN A 9 -8.66 2.89 -13.76
C GLN A 9 -9.36 1.65 -13.17
N THR A 10 -10.56 1.81 -12.62
CA THR A 10 -11.33 0.69 -12.05
C THR A 10 -11.90 -0.22 -13.13
N ASP A 11 -12.26 0.35 -14.27
CA ASP A 11 -12.88 -0.40 -15.37
C ASP A 11 -11.84 -1.09 -16.28
N ASN A 12 -10.57 -0.86 -16.03
CA ASN A 12 -9.50 -1.49 -16.79
C ASN A 12 -9.27 -2.94 -16.35
N SER A 13 -8.48 -3.65 -17.14
CA SER A 13 -8.03 -5.00 -16.82
C SER A 13 -7.45 -5.09 -15.42
N LEU A 14 -7.70 -6.20 -14.77
CA LEU A 14 -7.15 -6.54 -13.45
C LEU A 14 -5.62 -6.52 -13.40
N VAL A 15 -4.96 -6.52 -14.55
CA VAL A 15 -3.50 -6.60 -14.67
C VAL A 15 -2.89 -5.36 -15.33
N SER A 16 -3.69 -4.38 -15.73
CA SER A 16 -3.18 -3.20 -16.43
C SER A 16 -2.96 -2.01 -15.52
N ASN A 17 -2.06 -1.15 -15.92
CA ASN A 17 -1.72 0.12 -15.28
C ASN A 17 -1.04 0.02 -13.91
N ALA A 18 -0.41 1.10 -13.53
CA ALA A 18 0.07 1.30 -12.17
C ALA A 18 -1.11 1.57 -11.23
N PHE A 19 -1.13 0.93 -10.07
CA PHE A 19 -2.22 1.06 -9.12
C PHE A 19 -1.73 0.82 -7.68
N GLY A 20 -2.43 1.46 -6.75
CA GLY A 20 -2.27 1.22 -5.32
C GLY A 20 -3.14 0.06 -4.83
N PHE A 21 -3.01 -0.26 -3.55
CA PHE A 21 -3.87 -1.22 -2.87
C PHE A 21 -5.35 -0.81 -3.03
N LEU A 22 -6.21 -1.75 -3.39
CA LEU A 22 -7.64 -1.52 -3.68
C LEU A 22 -7.89 -0.44 -4.76
N ARG A 23 -6.97 -0.23 -5.66
CA ARG A 23 -7.04 0.87 -6.64
C ARG A 23 -7.18 2.25 -5.98
N LEU A 24 -6.71 2.38 -4.75
CA LEU A 24 -6.66 3.65 -4.04
C LEU A 24 -5.64 4.59 -4.68
N PRO A 25 -5.78 5.91 -4.48
CA PRO A 25 -4.81 6.87 -5.00
C PRO A 25 -3.39 6.57 -4.54
N LEU A 26 -2.46 6.63 -5.47
CA LEU A 26 -1.03 6.63 -5.17
C LEU A 26 -0.59 8.06 -4.83
N ASN A 27 0.11 8.23 -3.71
CA ASN A 27 0.69 9.50 -3.32
C ASN A 27 2.04 9.27 -2.65
N PHE A 28 3.13 9.56 -3.36
CA PHE A 28 4.49 9.41 -2.85
C PHE A 28 4.92 10.51 -1.87
N ARG A 29 4.02 11.41 -1.53
CA ARG A 29 4.22 12.46 -0.52
C ARG A 29 3.11 12.39 0.54
N PRO A 30 3.03 11.28 1.30
CA PRO A 30 1.88 11.01 2.15
C PRO A 30 1.74 11.98 3.33
N TYR A 31 2.85 12.54 3.83
CA TYR A 31 2.83 13.35 5.04
C TYR A 31 2.07 14.67 4.88
N THR A 32 2.02 15.21 3.68
CA THR A 32 1.33 16.47 3.35
C THR A 32 -0.02 16.25 2.68
N SER A 33 -0.44 15.01 2.50
CA SER A 33 -1.76 14.67 1.95
C SER A 33 -2.85 14.93 2.99
N ASP A 34 -4.09 15.01 2.53
CA ASP A 34 -5.27 15.10 3.39
C ASP A 34 -5.81 13.73 3.83
N ALA A 35 -5.11 12.65 3.49
CA ALA A 35 -5.52 11.30 3.83
C ALA A 35 -5.54 11.05 5.35
N ASP A 36 -6.46 10.21 5.79
CA ASP A 36 -6.52 9.74 7.19
C ASP A 36 -5.65 8.51 7.42
N TRP A 37 -5.47 7.70 6.38
CA TRP A 37 -4.68 6.48 6.40
C TRP A 37 -3.63 6.48 5.30
N VAL A 38 -2.45 5.98 5.63
CA VAL A 38 -1.34 5.79 4.70
C VAL A 38 -0.99 4.31 4.66
N ILE A 39 -1.01 3.75 3.46
CA ILE A 39 -0.57 2.37 3.21
C ILE A 39 0.86 2.39 2.69
N THR A 40 1.70 1.53 3.25
CA THR A 40 3.12 1.41 2.89
C THR A 40 3.50 -0.05 2.70
N GLY A 41 4.15 -0.38 1.60
CA GLY A 41 4.77 -1.68 1.41
C GLY A 41 6.19 -1.71 1.96
N VAL A 42 6.60 -2.86 2.51
CA VAL A 42 7.96 -3.09 3.02
C VAL A 42 8.50 -4.38 2.38
N PRO A 43 9.11 -4.28 1.19
CA PRO A 43 9.53 -5.45 0.42
C PRO A 43 10.88 -6.02 0.89
N PHE A 44 10.96 -6.45 2.14
CA PHE A 44 12.16 -7.02 2.75
C PHE A 44 12.05 -8.53 2.89
N ASP A 45 13.10 -9.30 2.56
CA ASP A 45 13.09 -10.76 2.71
C ASP A 45 14.46 -11.38 3.06
N MET A 46 15.39 -10.59 3.57
CA MET A 46 16.74 -11.09 3.91
C MET A 46 16.79 -11.88 5.23
N ALA A 47 15.73 -11.90 6.01
CA ALA A 47 15.62 -12.65 7.26
C ALA A 47 14.83 -13.96 7.12
N THR A 48 14.66 -14.46 5.90
CA THR A 48 13.86 -15.65 5.62
C THR A 48 14.59 -16.93 6.07
N SER A 49 13.96 -17.71 6.93
CA SER A 49 14.48 -19.01 7.38
C SER A 49 14.18 -20.16 6.42
N GLY A 50 13.27 -19.95 5.48
CA GLY A 50 12.83 -20.94 4.50
C GLY A 50 13.01 -20.44 3.06
N ARG A 51 11.90 -20.33 2.33
CA ARG A 51 11.94 -19.86 0.95
C ARG A 51 11.97 -18.34 0.87
N ALA A 52 12.91 -17.82 0.10
CA ALA A 52 12.94 -16.41 -0.26
C ALA A 52 11.75 -16.04 -1.15
N GLY A 53 11.39 -14.77 -1.18
CA GLY A 53 10.30 -14.26 -2.03
C GLY A 53 9.39 -13.26 -1.34
N SER A 54 9.56 -13.04 -0.05
CA SER A 54 8.76 -12.09 0.73
C SER A 54 8.80 -10.67 0.18
N ARG A 55 9.87 -10.30 -0.53
CA ARG A 55 10.00 -9.01 -1.23
C ARG A 55 8.90 -8.77 -2.25
N HIS A 56 8.29 -9.83 -2.76
CA HIS A 56 7.18 -9.75 -3.73
C HIS A 56 5.81 -9.60 -3.06
N GLY A 57 5.75 -9.68 -1.73
CA GLY A 57 4.51 -9.62 -0.96
C GLY A 57 3.70 -8.35 -1.21
N PRO A 58 4.27 -7.16 -1.03
CA PRO A 58 3.53 -5.91 -1.26
C PRO A 58 2.94 -5.80 -2.66
N ALA A 59 3.71 -6.12 -3.69
CA ALA A 59 3.23 -6.11 -5.07
C ALA A 59 2.10 -7.13 -5.31
N ALA A 60 2.24 -8.33 -4.77
CA ALA A 60 1.21 -9.38 -4.88
C ALA A 60 -0.09 -8.98 -4.15
N ILE A 61 0.00 -8.36 -2.98
CA ILE A 61 -1.16 -7.88 -2.22
C ILE A 61 -1.87 -6.78 -3.01
N ARG A 62 -1.14 -5.83 -3.58
CA ARG A 62 -1.73 -4.79 -4.42
C ARG A 62 -2.44 -5.38 -5.64
N GLN A 63 -1.81 -6.33 -6.31
CA GLN A 63 -2.37 -6.96 -7.49
C GLN A 63 -3.67 -7.71 -7.17
N ILE A 64 -3.67 -8.57 -6.16
CA ILE A 64 -4.87 -9.34 -5.81
C ILE A 64 -5.99 -8.45 -5.24
N SER A 65 -5.65 -7.34 -4.60
CA SER A 65 -6.63 -6.39 -4.07
C SER A 65 -7.49 -5.76 -5.16
N THR A 66 -7.05 -5.79 -6.41
CA THR A 66 -7.82 -5.29 -7.55
C THR A 66 -9.16 -6.04 -7.68
N ASN A 67 -9.18 -7.32 -7.36
CA ASN A 67 -10.42 -8.11 -7.35
C ASN A 67 -11.44 -7.55 -6.35
N LEU A 68 -10.97 -7.11 -5.19
CA LEU A 68 -11.84 -6.48 -4.19
C LEU A 68 -12.31 -5.08 -4.62
N ALA A 69 -11.46 -4.35 -5.32
CA ALA A 69 -11.82 -3.04 -5.85
C ALA A 69 -12.91 -3.14 -6.91
N TRP A 70 -12.94 -4.23 -7.68
CA TRP A 70 -13.97 -4.51 -8.66
C TRP A 70 -15.33 -4.79 -8.04
N GLU A 71 -15.34 -5.42 -6.86
CA GLU A 71 -16.55 -5.71 -6.09
C GLU A 71 -16.75 -4.64 -5.00
N GLY A 72 -17.28 -3.48 -5.38
CA GLY A 72 -17.40 -2.33 -4.47
C GLY A 72 -18.18 -2.64 -3.18
N ASN A 73 -19.41 -3.14 -3.29
CA ASN A 73 -20.23 -3.50 -2.15
C ASN A 73 -20.10 -4.98 -1.81
N ARG A 74 -19.75 -5.27 -0.57
CA ARG A 74 -19.49 -6.64 -0.11
C ARG A 74 -20.21 -6.93 1.21
N TRP A 75 -20.90 -8.06 1.27
CA TRP A 75 -21.46 -8.50 2.54
C TRP A 75 -20.35 -8.67 3.60
N PRO A 76 -20.53 -8.21 4.84
CA PRO A 76 -21.74 -7.61 5.39
C PRO A 76 -21.89 -6.10 5.16
N TRP A 77 -20.98 -5.49 4.39
CA TRP A 77 -21.01 -4.04 4.11
C TRP A 77 -22.05 -3.71 3.07
N THR A 78 -22.80 -2.65 3.29
CA THR A 78 -23.79 -2.13 2.33
C THR A 78 -23.24 -0.96 1.50
N PHE A 79 -21.96 -0.71 1.60
CA PHE A 79 -21.26 0.40 0.95
C PHE A 79 -19.87 -0.02 0.49
N ASP A 80 -19.32 0.72 -0.45
CA ASP A 80 -17.92 0.59 -0.84
C ASP A 80 -17.03 1.28 0.21
N MET A 81 -16.11 0.53 0.82
CA MET A 81 -15.21 1.07 1.83
C MET A 81 -14.33 2.21 1.29
N ARG A 82 -14.01 2.21 0.00
CA ARG A 82 -13.22 3.28 -0.65
C ARG A 82 -13.94 4.62 -0.65
N GLU A 83 -15.26 4.63 -0.58
CA GLU A 83 -16.08 5.84 -0.48
C GLU A 83 -16.13 6.39 0.95
N ARG A 84 -15.89 5.54 1.94
CA ARG A 84 -15.97 5.89 3.37
C ARG A 84 -14.63 6.20 3.99
N LEU A 85 -13.54 5.69 3.42
CA LEU A 85 -12.19 5.83 3.96
C LEU A 85 -11.37 6.74 3.06
N ASN A 86 -10.73 7.74 3.66
CA ASN A 86 -9.75 8.59 2.98
C ASN A 86 -8.37 7.98 3.15
N VAL A 87 -7.97 7.17 2.18
CA VAL A 87 -6.74 6.36 2.23
C VAL A 87 -5.89 6.61 1.00
N VAL A 88 -4.60 6.71 1.17
CA VAL A 88 -3.62 6.75 0.08
C VAL A 88 -2.62 5.61 0.23
N ASP A 89 -2.17 5.08 -0.88
CA ASP A 89 -1.03 4.16 -0.94
C ASP A 89 0.22 4.97 -1.30
N CYS A 90 1.21 4.98 -0.44
CA CYS A 90 2.44 5.73 -0.69
C CYS A 90 3.53 4.89 -1.39
N GLY A 91 3.20 3.68 -1.82
CA GLY A 91 4.16 2.79 -2.45
C GLY A 91 5.01 2.03 -1.45
N ASP A 92 6.17 1.60 -1.90
CA ASP A 92 7.08 0.80 -1.09
C ASP A 92 8.16 1.67 -0.44
N LEU A 93 8.52 1.29 0.78
CA LEU A 93 9.65 1.88 1.49
C LEU A 93 10.95 1.59 0.72
N VAL A 94 11.75 2.62 0.55
CA VAL A 94 13.07 2.52 -0.10
C VAL A 94 14.15 2.43 0.97
N PHE A 95 14.97 1.39 0.89
CA PHE A 95 16.08 1.13 1.81
C PHE A 95 17.22 0.41 1.07
N ALA A 96 18.40 0.35 1.68
CA ALA A 96 19.53 -0.38 1.12
C ALA A 96 19.25 -1.88 1.09
N PHE A 97 19.43 -2.51 -0.07
CA PHE A 97 19.17 -3.94 -0.24
C PHE A 97 20.03 -4.77 0.72
N GLY A 98 19.40 -5.72 1.40
CA GLY A 98 20.08 -6.63 2.32
C GLY A 98 20.42 -6.01 3.68
N ASP A 99 20.10 -4.75 3.93
CA ASP A 99 20.39 -4.05 5.18
C ASP A 99 19.13 -3.96 6.05
N ALA A 100 19.00 -4.88 6.99
CA ALA A 100 17.86 -4.94 7.90
C ALA A 100 17.81 -3.73 8.84
N GLN A 101 18.97 -3.20 9.25
CA GLN A 101 19.02 -2.03 10.12
C GLN A 101 18.54 -0.78 9.39
N ASP A 102 19.01 -0.58 8.15
CA ASP A 102 18.57 0.55 7.33
C ASP A 102 17.05 0.49 7.05
N MET A 103 16.53 -0.69 6.76
CA MET A 103 15.10 -0.91 6.59
C MET A 103 14.33 -0.54 7.86
N SER A 104 14.77 -1.04 9.01
CA SER A 104 14.13 -0.78 10.30
C SER A 104 14.13 0.70 10.66
N ASP A 105 15.27 1.36 10.50
CA ASP A 105 15.42 2.79 10.81
C ASP A 105 14.50 3.65 9.92
N LYS A 106 14.46 3.33 8.63
CA LYS A 106 13.61 4.05 7.67
C LYS A 106 12.12 3.78 7.88
N LEU A 107 11.75 2.55 8.24
CA LEU A 107 10.37 2.22 8.56
C LEU A 107 9.92 2.95 9.82
N GLN A 108 10.76 2.98 10.85
CA GLN A 108 10.48 3.72 12.07
C GLN A 108 10.29 5.20 11.78
N ALA A 109 11.24 5.83 11.07
CA ALA A 109 11.17 7.25 10.73
C ALA A 109 9.93 7.58 9.91
N HIS A 110 9.57 6.74 8.95
CA HIS A 110 8.35 6.89 8.16
C HIS A 110 7.09 6.81 9.02
N THR A 111 7.00 5.79 9.86
CA THR A 111 5.85 5.59 10.74
C THR A 111 5.68 6.76 11.70
N GLU A 112 6.76 7.24 12.30
CA GLU A 112 6.75 8.41 13.18
C GLU A 112 6.24 9.65 12.46
N LYS A 113 6.68 9.89 11.22
CA LYS A 113 6.21 11.03 10.41
C LYS A 113 4.74 10.93 10.05
N VAL A 114 4.26 9.73 9.71
CA VAL A 114 2.83 9.50 9.44
C VAL A 114 2.00 9.81 10.68
N LEU A 115 2.38 9.27 11.82
CA LEU A 115 1.68 9.50 13.08
C LEU A 115 1.74 10.97 13.52
N ALA A 116 2.89 11.62 13.38
CA ALA A 116 3.06 13.04 13.71
C ALA A 116 2.19 13.96 12.85
N SER A 117 1.86 13.54 11.63
CA SER A 117 0.94 14.27 10.75
C SER A 117 -0.55 14.02 11.05
N GLY A 118 -0.85 13.31 12.12
CA GLY A 118 -2.22 12.99 12.53
C GLY A 118 -2.89 11.87 11.77
N LYS A 119 -2.12 11.11 10.99
CA LYS A 119 -2.60 10.01 10.16
C LYS A 119 -2.36 8.66 10.83
N LYS A 120 -3.02 7.64 10.32
CA LYS A 120 -2.82 6.24 10.69
C LYS A 120 -2.00 5.54 9.62
N CYS A 121 -1.22 4.54 10.01
CA CYS A 121 -0.36 3.79 9.11
C CYS A 121 -0.77 2.33 9.05
N LEU A 122 -0.86 1.78 7.85
CA LEU A 122 -0.96 0.35 7.60
C LEU A 122 0.23 -0.06 6.73
N SER A 123 1.10 -0.89 7.28
CA SER A 123 2.24 -1.43 6.53
C SER A 123 2.05 -2.91 6.27
N PHE A 124 2.41 -3.34 5.08
CA PHE A 124 2.44 -4.77 4.76
C PHE A 124 3.78 -5.11 4.11
N GLY A 125 4.34 -6.22 4.55
CA GLY A 125 5.67 -6.63 4.16
C GLY A 125 5.83 -8.13 4.09
N GLY A 126 7.07 -8.55 3.89
CA GLY A 126 7.40 -9.95 3.78
C GLY A 126 7.55 -10.64 5.11
N ILE A 127 8.49 -10.21 5.93
CA ILE A 127 8.79 -10.83 7.21
C ILE A 127 8.78 -9.79 8.31
N THR A 128 8.11 -10.15 9.41
CA THR A 128 8.19 -9.40 10.66
C THR A 128 9.47 -9.83 11.39
N LEU A 129 10.34 -8.89 11.71
CA LEU A 129 11.50 -9.10 12.57
C LEU A 129 11.08 -9.06 14.03
#